data_42b6f6ac79ada2a7ec92909d2c1458a8
#
_entry.id   42b6f6ac79ada2a7ec92909d2c1458a8
#
_cell.length_a   1.000
_cell.length_b   1.000
_cell.length_c   1.000
_cell.angle_alpha   90.00
_cell.angle_beta   90.00
_cell.angle_gamma   90.00
#
_symmetry.space_group_name_H-M   'P 1'
#
loop_
_entity.id
_entity.type
_entity.pdbx_description
1 polymer ?
#
loop_
_entity_poly.entity_id
_entity_poly.type
_entity_poly.pdbx_seq_one_letter_code
_entity_poly.pdbx_strand_id
1 'polypeptide(L)'
;SYSNSFSMAKSIISLLVGCAIEDGYIKSLDQHVGDFLPEFAEGNKAKITVRHLLTMSSGLSWDEAYSSLFSTTTQAYYGKFLRKLVLDQNVVTDPGKEFNYLSGDTQLLSLVLAQATGKTVSDYMSEKIWSRIGAEHYALWSLDRKDGIEKAYCCFNTNARDYARIGQLVLNMGRWNGEQIVPEEYLAETLQPTTYLADKDLGGIPTERYGHQWWFTNHRGHQVIFARGILGQYIFIVPELN
;
A
#
# COMPACT_ATOMS: atom_id res chain seq x y z
N SER A 1 21.44 0.90 11.80
CA SER A 1 20.54 2.02 12.16
C SER A 1 19.15 1.76 11.59
N TYR A 2 18.13 2.17 12.33
CA TYR A 2 16.74 2.16 11.85
C TYR A 2 16.49 3.34 10.91
N SER A 3 15.69 3.14 9.90
CA SER A 3 15.27 4.15 8.93
C SER A 3 13.77 4.09 8.75
N ASN A 4 13.13 5.26 8.64
CA ASN A 4 11.71 5.37 8.29
C ASN A 4 11.53 5.02 6.81
N SER A 5 10.54 4.19 6.51
CA SER A 5 10.18 3.80 5.14
C SER A 5 9.63 4.93 4.31
N PHE A 6 8.98 5.90 4.96
CA PHE A 6 8.02 6.75 4.27
C PHE A 6 7.12 5.90 3.35
N SER A 7 6.85 6.32 2.15
CA SER A 7 5.89 5.66 1.26
C SER A 7 6.28 4.25 0.79
N MET A 8 7.49 3.73 1.10
CA MET A 8 7.75 2.30 0.90
C MET A 8 6.79 1.41 1.71
N ALA A 9 6.22 1.91 2.82
CA ALA A 9 5.22 1.18 3.60
C ALA A 9 3.98 0.80 2.78
N LYS A 10 3.63 1.56 1.76
CA LYS A 10 2.50 1.28 0.87
C LYS A 10 2.65 -0.08 0.18
N SER A 11 3.86 -0.39 -0.29
CA SER A 11 4.16 -1.68 -0.90
C SER A 11 4.05 -2.84 0.10
N ILE A 12 4.38 -2.60 1.38
CA ILE A 12 4.18 -3.59 2.45
C ILE A 12 2.69 -3.86 2.67
N ILE A 13 1.85 -2.82 2.69
CA ILE A 13 0.39 -2.97 2.80
C ILE A 13 -0.17 -3.78 1.63
N SER A 14 0.34 -3.57 0.41
CA SER A 14 -0.05 -4.38 -0.74
C SER A 14 0.23 -5.88 -0.51
N LEU A 15 1.40 -6.23 0.02
CA LEU A 15 1.71 -7.64 0.33
C LEU A 15 0.75 -8.23 1.36
N LEU A 16 0.35 -7.46 2.37
CA LEU A 16 -0.62 -7.89 3.38
C LEU A 16 -2.02 -8.10 2.81
N VAL A 17 -2.43 -7.32 1.81
CA VAL A 17 -3.69 -7.57 1.09
C VAL A 17 -3.65 -8.93 0.39
N GLY A 18 -2.52 -9.28 -0.25
CA GLY A 18 -2.34 -10.61 -0.85
C GLY A 18 -2.47 -11.73 0.18
N CYS A 19 -1.83 -11.58 1.34
CA CYS A 19 -1.98 -12.53 2.44
C CYS A 19 -3.44 -12.63 2.93
N ALA A 20 -4.16 -11.51 3.02
CA ALA A 20 -5.55 -11.49 3.48
C ALA A 20 -6.52 -12.12 2.48
N ILE A 21 -6.21 -12.08 1.18
CA ILE A 21 -6.96 -12.80 0.15
C ILE A 21 -6.74 -14.32 0.30
N GLU A 22 -5.50 -14.75 0.47
CA GLU A 22 -5.16 -16.17 0.68
C GLU A 22 -5.81 -16.75 1.94
N ASP A 23 -5.81 -15.97 3.02
CA ASP A 23 -6.45 -16.37 4.28
C ASP A 23 -7.99 -16.35 4.22
N GLY A 24 -8.59 -15.87 3.12
CA GLY A 24 -10.03 -15.73 2.95
C GLY A 24 -10.67 -14.58 3.72
N TYR A 25 -9.89 -13.67 4.30
CA TYR A 25 -10.41 -12.46 4.95
C TYR A 25 -10.92 -11.43 3.95
N ILE A 26 -10.31 -11.37 2.77
CA ILE A 26 -10.75 -10.58 1.62
C ILE A 26 -11.05 -11.55 0.48
N LYS A 27 -12.23 -11.46 -0.12
CA LYS A 27 -12.68 -12.42 -1.15
C LYS A 27 -11.97 -12.24 -2.48
N SER A 28 -11.68 -11.00 -2.86
CA SER A 28 -11.01 -10.63 -4.11
C SER A 28 -10.59 -9.17 -4.10
N LEU A 29 -9.80 -8.77 -5.08
CA LEU A 29 -9.44 -7.35 -5.31
C LEU A 29 -10.68 -6.50 -5.63
N ASP A 30 -11.73 -7.07 -6.19
CA ASP A 30 -12.94 -6.36 -6.58
C ASP A 30 -14.00 -6.31 -5.47
N GLN A 31 -13.68 -6.81 -4.25
CA GLN A 31 -14.54 -6.67 -3.10
C GLN A 31 -14.68 -5.20 -2.69
N HIS A 32 -15.91 -4.79 -2.39
CA HIS A 32 -16.21 -3.41 -2.01
C HIS A 32 -15.65 -3.05 -0.62
N VAL A 33 -15.10 -1.86 -0.50
CA VAL A 33 -14.61 -1.31 0.78
C VAL A 33 -15.74 -1.20 1.79
N GLY A 34 -16.98 -0.93 1.32
CA GLY A 34 -18.18 -0.86 2.13
C GLY A 34 -18.55 -2.16 2.86
N ASP A 35 -18.06 -3.32 2.40
CA ASP A 35 -18.24 -4.60 3.10
C ASP A 35 -17.49 -4.64 4.45
N PHE A 36 -16.46 -3.81 4.60
CA PHE A 36 -15.62 -3.73 5.79
C PHE A 36 -15.84 -2.45 6.58
N LEU A 37 -16.08 -1.35 5.89
CA LEU A 37 -16.21 -0.01 6.45
C LEU A 37 -17.58 0.58 6.13
N PRO A 38 -18.53 0.60 7.10
CA PRO A 38 -19.90 1.09 6.86
C PRO A 38 -19.97 2.50 6.28
N GLU A 39 -18.97 3.35 6.58
CA GLU A 39 -18.86 4.71 6.06
C GLU A 39 -18.70 4.75 4.52
N PHE A 40 -18.35 3.58 3.93
CA PHE A 40 -18.18 3.37 2.49
C PHE A 40 -19.28 2.51 1.85
N ALA A 41 -20.36 2.20 2.58
CA ALA A 41 -21.42 1.33 2.08
C ALA A 41 -22.45 2.04 1.18
N GLU A 42 -22.47 3.38 1.14
CA GLU A 42 -23.50 4.15 0.43
C GLU A 42 -22.93 5.21 -0.52
N GLY A 43 -23.75 5.66 -1.44
CA GLY A 43 -23.44 6.74 -2.39
C GLY A 43 -22.27 6.40 -3.30
N ASN A 44 -21.47 7.41 -3.66
CA ASN A 44 -20.30 7.21 -4.53
C ASN A 44 -19.18 6.43 -3.85
N LYS A 45 -19.09 6.44 -2.53
CA LYS A 45 -18.12 5.65 -1.77
C LYS A 45 -18.35 4.14 -1.93
N ALA A 46 -19.61 3.70 -2.09
CA ALA A 46 -19.95 2.30 -2.28
C ALA A 46 -19.37 1.68 -3.56
N LYS A 47 -18.94 2.50 -4.52
CA LYS A 47 -18.28 2.03 -5.75
C LYS A 47 -16.80 1.67 -5.55
N ILE A 48 -16.20 2.07 -4.42
CA ILE A 48 -14.77 1.86 -4.18
C ILE A 48 -14.52 0.39 -3.80
N THR A 49 -13.60 -0.24 -4.50
CA THR A 49 -13.14 -1.60 -4.23
C THR A 49 -11.72 -1.60 -3.66
N VAL A 50 -11.27 -2.75 -3.14
CA VAL A 50 -9.87 -2.97 -2.71
C VAL A 50 -8.90 -2.67 -3.86
N ARG A 51 -9.24 -3.07 -5.10
CA ARG A 51 -8.46 -2.77 -6.31
C ARG A 51 -8.27 -1.27 -6.51
N HIS A 52 -9.32 -0.47 -6.37
CA HIS A 52 -9.23 0.98 -6.55
C HIS A 52 -8.27 1.64 -5.55
N LEU A 53 -8.24 1.15 -4.31
CA LEU A 53 -7.29 1.63 -3.29
C LEU A 53 -5.85 1.20 -3.61
N LEU A 54 -5.64 -0.06 -4.03
CA LEU A 54 -4.32 -0.57 -4.39
C LEU A 54 -3.74 0.17 -5.59
N THR A 55 -4.57 0.49 -6.58
CA THR A 55 -4.14 1.14 -7.83
C THR A 55 -4.16 2.66 -7.77
N MET A 56 -4.42 3.25 -6.58
CA MET A 56 -4.50 4.70 -6.42
C MET A 56 -5.53 5.34 -7.36
N SER A 57 -6.70 4.72 -7.47
CA SER A 57 -7.79 5.15 -8.36
C SER A 57 -9.14 5.27 -7.66
N SER A 58 -9.13 5.51 -6.35
CA SER A 58 -10.35 5.65 -5.54
C SER A 58 -11.18 6.89 -5.89
N GLY A 59 -10.56 7.91 -6.45
CA GLY A 59 -11.21 9.21 -6.72
C GLY A 59 -11.49 10.04 -5.48
N LEU A 60 -10.84 9.77 -4.34
CA LEU A 60 -11.02 10.51 -3.09
C LEU A 60 -10.43 11.92 -3.15
N SER A 61 -10.99 12.81 -2.35
CA SER A 61 -10.64 14.24 -2.26
C SER A 61 -9.32 14.52 -1.50
N TRP A 62 -8.51 13.51 -1.24
CA TRP A 62 -7.26 13.63 -0.50
C TRP A 62 -6.27 14.58 -1.16
N ASP A 63 -5.76 15.57 -0.39
CA ASP A 63 -4.71 16.48 -0.84
C ASP A 63 -3.34 15.93 -0.44
N GLU A 64 -2.56 15.50 -1.44
CA GLU A 64 -1.22 14.91 -1.28
C GLU A 64 -0.09 15.95 -1.21
N ALA A 65 -0.37 17.24 -1.19
CA ALA A 65 0.66 18.30 -1.20
C ALA A 65 1.56 18.28 0.05
N TYR A 66 2.81 17.90 -0.13
CA TYR A 66 3.80 17.81 0.97
C TYR A 66 4.32 19.15 1.47
N SER A 67 4.20 20.21 0.68
CA SER A 67 4.66 21.56 1.02
C SER A 67 3.62 22.44 1.70
N SER A 68 2.38 21.97 1.81
CA SER A 68 1.29 22.70 2.45
C SER A 68 1.04 22.20 3.87
N LEU A 69 1.05 23.10 4.85
CA LEU A 69 0.69 22.78 6.24
C LEU A 69 -0.80 22.41 6.40
N PHE A 70 -1.62 22.79 5.42
CA PHE A 70 -3.08 22.55 5.45
C PHE A 70 -3.51 21.35 4.62
N SER A 71 -2.60 20.69 3.90
CA SER A 71 -2.92 19.50 3.11
C SER A 71 -3.39 18.35 3.99
N THR A 72 -4.19 17.47 3.43
CA THR A 72 -4.66 16.26 4.13
C THR A 72 -3.48 15.38 4.54
N THR A 73 -2.45 15.25 3.69
CA THR A 73 -1.24 14.48 3.99
C THR A 73 -0.48 15.05 5.20
N THR A 74 -0.33 16.37 5.32
CA THR A 74 0.30 16.98 6.49
C THR A 74 -0.53 16.78 7.75
N GLN A 75 -1.85 16.94 7.66
CA GLN A 75 -2.76 16.64 8.77
C GLN A 75 -2.69 15.18 9.21
N ALA A 76 -2.59 14.24 8.26
CA ALA A 76 -2.41 12.82 8.54
C ALA A 76 -1.09 12.53 9.26
N TYR A 77 0.00 13.21 8.85
CA TYR A 77 1.33 12.97 9.39
C TYR A 77 1.50 13.49 10.81
N TYR A 78 0.99 14.68 11.10
CA TYR A 78 1.15 15.34 12.41
C TYR A 78 -0.09 15.24 13.31
N GLY A 79 -1.25 14.91 12.74
CA GLY A 79 -2.52 14.84 13.47
C GLY A 79 -2.68 13.56 14.30
N LYS A 80 -3.75 13.54 15.10
CA LYS A 80 -4.07 12.48 16.07
C LYS A 80 -5.38 11.74 15.77
N PHE A 81 -6.06 12.05 14.67
CA PHE A 81 -7.38 11.49 14.33
C PHE A 81 -7.38 10.95 12.90
N LEU A 82 -6.35 10.15 12.58
CA LEU A 82 -6.10 9.65 11.24
C LEU A 82 -7.29 8.82 10.68
N ARG A 83 -7.91 7.96 11.53
CA ARG A 83 -9.09 7.20 11.13
C ARG A 83 -10.22 8.12 10.65
N LYS A 84 -10.56 9.13 11.45
CA LYS A 84 -11.61 10.08 11.07
C LYS A 84 -11.25 10.85 9.80
N LEU A 85 -10.01 11.33 9.71
CA LEU A 85 -9.55 12.10 8.57
C LEU A 85 -9.72 11.35 7.25
N VAL A 86 -9.40 10.06 7.20
CA VAL A 86 -9.50 9.27 5.97
C VAL A 86 -10.93 8.83 5.69
N LEU A 87 -11.73 8.53 6.71
CA LEU A 87 -13.15 8.15 6.52
C LEU A 87 -14.03 9.33 6.06
N ASP A 88 -13.68 10.55 6.42
CA ASP A 88 -14.41 11.77 6.06
C ASP A 88 -14.14 12.23 4.61
N GLN A 89 -13.19 11.62 3.88
CA GLN A 89 -12.92 12.00 2.48
C GLN A 89 -14.12 11.75 1.59
N ASN A 90 -14.35 12.63 0.62
CA ASN A 90 -15.41 12.50 -0.38
C ASN A 90 -14.85 11.93 -1.69
N VAL A 91 -15.73 11.34 -2.49
CA VAL A 91 -15.40 10.94 -3.87
C VAL A 91 -15.62 12.15 -4.78
N VAL A 92 -14.58 12.57 -5.48
CA VAL A 92 -14.60 13.74 -6.39
C VAL A 92 -14.37 13.34 -7.86
N THR A 93 -13.92 12.13 -8.11
CA THR A 93 -13.79 11.52 -9.43
C THR A 93 -14.33 10.09 -9.35
N ASP A 94 -14.90 9.57 -10.44
CA ASP A 94 -15.39 8.19 -10.47
C ASP A 94 -14.24 7.18 -10.19
N PRO A 95 -14.41 6.25 -9.23
CA PRO A 95 -13.41 5.23 -8.93
C PRO A 95 -13.05 4.39 -10.17
N GLY A 96 -11.77 4.04 -10.29
CA GLY A 96 -11.26 3.21 -11.38
C GLY A 96 -11.09 3.94 -12.73
N LYS A 97 -11.10 5.26 -12.76
CA LYS A 97 -10.90 6.07 -13.98
C LYS A 97 -9.48 6.59 -14.13
N GLU A 98 -8.95 7.16 -13.06
CA GLU A 98 -7.68 7.86 -13.10
C GLU A 98 -6.76 7.34 -12.00
N PHE A 99 -5.48 7.18 -12.33
CA PHE A 99 -4.43 7.08 -11.34
C PHE A 99 -4.16 8.47 -10.75
N ASN A 100 -4.30 8.58 -9.45
CA ASN A 100 -3.94 9.76 -8.68
C ASN A 100 -3.30 9.30 -7.36
N TYR A 101 -2.03 9.57 -7.17
CA TYR A 101 -1.30 9.07 -5.99
C TYR A 101 -1.80 9.71 -4.71
N LEU A 102 -2.47 8.92 -3.85
CA LEU A 102 -3.11 9.37 -2.61
C LEU A 102 -2.71 8.48 -1.42
N SER A 103 -2.03 9.05 -0.43
CA SER A 103 -1.70 8.34 0.82
C SER A 103 -2.95 7.84 1.57
N GLY A 104 -4.08 8.52 1.39
CA GLY A 104 -5.38 8.13 1.94
C GLY A 104 -5.84 6.74 1.50
N ASP A 105 -5.57 6.35 0.25
CA ASP A 105 -5.95 5.04 -0.28
C ASP A 105 -5.26 3.90 0.48
N THR A 106 -3.96 4.05 0.77
CA THR A 106 -3.23 3.06 1.58
C THR A 106 -3.70 3.04 3.02
N GLN A 107 -4.02 4.20 3.59
CA GLN A 107 -4.56 4.27 4.95
C GLN A 107 -5.94 3.58 5.03
N LEU A 108 -6.78 3.70 4.01
CA LEU A 108 -8.03 2.95 3.94
C LEU A 108 -7.81 1.45 3.81
N LEU A 109 -6.82 1.00 3.01
CA LEU A 109 -6.44 -0.42 2.94
C LEU A 109 -6.06 -0.97 4.31
N SER A 110 -5.36 -0.19 5.12
CA SER A 110 -5.01 -0.61 6.49
C SER A 110 -6.24 -0.77 7.39
N LEU A 111 -7.24 0.08 7.24
CA LEU A 111 -8.51 -0.06 7.96
C LEU A 111 -9.30 -1.27 7.49
N VAL A 112 -9.31 -1.54 6.18
CA VAL A 112 -9.91 -2.75 5.59
C VAL A 112 -9.23 -4.00 6.15
N LEU A 113 -7.89 -4.05 6.15
CA LEU A 113 -7.13 -5.16 6.71
C LEU A 113 -7.43 -5.38 8.18
N ALA A 114 -7.41 -4.32 8.99
CA ALA A 114 -7.70 -4.43 10.42
C ALA A 114 -9.13 -4.93 10.69
N GLN A 115 -10.11 -4.45 9.92
CA GLN A 115 -11.50 -4.87 10.05
C GLN A 115 -11.71 -6.32 9.58
N ALA A 116 -11.09 -6.70 8.47
CA ALA A 116 -11.20 -8.04 7.88
C ALA A 116 -10.56 -9.11 8.77
N THR A 117 -9.37 -8.82 9.31
CA THR A 117 -8.57 -9.79 10.08
C THR A 117 -8.88 -9.79 11.57
N GLY A 118 -9.48 -8.70 12.09
CA GLY A 118 -9.65 -8.49 13.54
C GLY A 118 -8.34 -8.21 14.29
N LYS A 119 -7.25 -7.89 13.56
CA LYS A 119 -5.90 -7.64 14.10
C LYS A 119 -5.44 -6.23 13.77
N THR A 120 -4.46 -5.72 14.52
CA THR A 120 -3.73 -4.54 14.08
C THR A 120 -2.92 -4.87 12.81
N VAL A 121 -2.60 -3.87 12.00
CA VAL A 121 -1.75 -4.09 10.82
C VAL A 121 -0.37 -4.59 11.23
N SER A 122 0.16 -4.10 12.36
CA SER A 122 1.44 -4.54 12.90
C SER A 122 1.43 -6.01 13.32
N ASP A 123 0.37 -6.47 14.01
CA ASP A 123 0.24 -7.87 14.41
C ASP A 123 0.10 -8.78 13.19
N TYR A 124 -0.72 -8.37 12.21
CA TYR A 124 -0.90 -9.14 11.00
C TYR A 124 0.38 -9.20 10.16
N MET A 125 1.13 -8.08 10.04
CA MET A 125 2.45 -8.05 9.40
C MET A 125 3.44 -8.99 10.11
N SER A 126 3.48 -8.95 11.43
CA SER A 126 4.35 -9.82 12.23
C SER A 126 4.07 -11.30 11.99
N GLU A 127 2.79 -11.68 12.02
CA GLU A 127 2.34 -13.07 11.82
C GLU A 127 2.59 -13.58 10.40
N LYS A 128 2.22 -12.78 9.39
CA LYS A 128 2.19 -13.26 8.00
C LYS A 128 3.53 -13.14 7.28
N ILE A 129 4.29 -12.12 7.57
CA ILE A 129 5.52 -11.84 6.81
C ILE A 129 6.74 -11.76 7.73
N TRP A 130 6.74 -10.88 8.73
CA TRP A 130 7.97 -10.50 9.43
C TRP A 130 8.66 -11.65 10.14
N SER A 131 7.91 -12.47 10.87
CA SER A 131 8.44 -13.64 11.58
C SER A 131 8.92 -14.77 10.64
N ARG A 132 8.53 -14.73 9.36
CA ARG A 132 8.76 -15.81 8.39
C ARG A 132 9.91 -15.51 7.41
N ILE A 133 10.26 -14.23 7.20
CA ILE A 133 11.32 -13.82 6.26
C ILE A 133 12.71 -13.76 6.90
N GLY A 134 12.88 -14.27 8.11
CA GLY A 134 14.17 -14.25 8.81
C GLY A 134 14.66 -12.84 9.13
N ALA A 135 13.76 -11.91 9.43
CA ALA A 135 14.12 -10.56 9.84
C ALA A 135 15.04 -10.60 11.07
N GLU A 136 16.14 -9.84 11.01
CA GLU A 136 17.18 -9.86 12.07
C GLU A 136 16.78 -8.99 13.27
N HIS A 137 15.91 -8.01 13.03
CA HIS A 137 15.51 -7.03 14.03
C HIS A 137 14.00 -6.86 14.02
N TYR A 138 13.46 -6.35 15.11
CA TYR A 138 12.06 -5.94 15.13
C TYR A 138 11.84 -4.72 14.19
N ALA A 139 10.61 -4.57 13.73
CA ALA A 139 10.16 -3.37 13.04
C ALA A 139 9.13 -2.63 13.90
N LEU A 140 9.03 -1.32 13.70
CA LEU A 140 8.10 -0.46 14.44
C LEU A 140 7.24 0.33 13.46
N TRP A 141 5.94 0.35 13.67
CA TRP A 141 5.04 1.25 12.96
C TRP A 141 4.66 2.43 13.85
N SER A 142 4.80 3.66 13.34
CA SER A 142 4.35 4.83 14.07
C SER A 142 2.84 4.91 14.10
N LEU A 143 2.27 5.19 15.27
CA LEU A 143 0.84 5.40 15.45
C LEU A 143 0.47 6.87 15.32
N ASP A 144 -0.81 7.17 15.05
CA ASP A 144 -1.32 8.54 15.02
C ASP A 144 -1.39 9.17 16.41
N ARG A 145 -1.58 8.34 17.44
CA ARG A 145 -1.56 8.70 18.87
C ARG A 145 -1.28 7.46 19.71
N LYS A 146 -1.09 7.63 21.02
CA LYS A 146 -1.02 6.51 21.96
C LYS A 146 -2.30 5.67 21.82
N ASP A 147 -2.14 4.37 21.72
CA ASP A 147 -3.23 3.40 21.52
C ASP A 147 -4.13 3.69 20.31
N GLY A 148 -3.55 4.36 19.30
CA GLY A 148 -4.19 4.70 18.04
C GLY A 148 -3.95 3.66 16.94
N ILE A 149 -4.03 4.09 15.67
CA ILE A 149 -3.83 3.24 14.51
C ILE A 149 -2.50 3.52 13.83
N GLU A 150 -1.96 2.52 13.14
CA GLU A 150 -0.73 2.68 12.36
C GLU A 150 -0.92 3.72 11.24
N LYS A 151 0.09 4.56 11.07
CA LYS A 151 0.25 5.40 9.87
C LYS A 151 0.73 4.53 8.73
N ALA A 152 -0.17 3.73 8.17
CA ALA A 152 0.13 2.62 7.27
C ALA A 152 0.69 3.08 5.92
N TYR A 153 0.34 4.29 5.47
CA TYR A 153 0.84 4.89 4.24
C TYR A 153 2.32 5.31 4.32
N CYS A 154 2.90 5.32 5.56
CA CYS A 154 4.29 5.67 5.84
C CYS A 154 4.77 4.97 7.12
N CYS A 155 5.90 5.40 7.62
CA CYS A 155 6.24 5.37 9.04
C CYS A 155 6.46 3.96 9.62
N PHE A 156 6.76 2.99 8.75
CA PHE A 156 7.34 1.69 9.10
C PHE A 156 8.85 1.86 9.25
N ASN A 157 9.42 1.42 10.35
CA ASN A 157 10.81 1.67 10.71
C ASN A 157 11.54 0.36 10.94
N THR A 158 12.57 0.10 10.17
CA THR A 158 13.49 -1.01 10.36
C THR A 158 14.86 -0.69 9.72
N ASN A 159 15.78 -1.64 9.67
CA ASN A 159 17.08 -1.47 9.04
C ASN A 159 17.07 -1.84 7.54
N ALA A 160 18.12 -1.44 6.82
CA ALA A 160 18.23 -1.66 5.38
C ALA A 160 18.25 -3.15 4.98
N ARG A 161 18.82 -4.04 5.81
CA ARG A 161 18.88 -5.48 5.51
C ARG A 161 17.50 -6.11 5.58
N ASP A 162 16.69 -5.70 6.56
CA ASP A 162 15.33 -6.23 6.69
C ASP A 162 14.41 -5.66 5.62
N TYR A 163 14.61 -4.42 5.16
CA TYR A 163 13.95 -3.93 3.93
C TYR A 163 14.36 -4.74 2.69
N ALA A 164 15.63 -5.12 2.57
CA ALA A 164 16.10 -5.95 1.46
C ALA A 164 15.44 -7.35 1.45
N ARG A 165 15.10 -7.91 2.62
CA ARG A 165 14.35 -9.17 2.72
C ARG A 165 12.95 -9.06 2.14
N ILE A 166 12.29 -7.91 2.32
CA ILE A 166 10.99 -7.65 1.66
C ILE A 166 11.19 -7.63 0.14
N GLY A 167 12.23 -6.98 -0.36
CA GLY A 167 12.57 -7.00 -1.79
C GLY A 167 12.85 -8.41 -2.30
N GLN A 168 13.60 -9.21 -1.54
CA GLN A 168 13.90 -10.60 -1.88
C GLN A 168 12.65 -11.49 -1.89
N LEU A 169 11.73 -11.27 -0.95
CA LEU A 169 10.43 -11.97 -0.94
C LEU A 169 9.65 -11.71 -2.24
N VAL A 170 9.61 -10.46 -2.69
CA VAL A 170 8.93 -10.08 -3.93
C VAL A 170 9.66 -10.62 -5.16
N LEU A 171 11.00 -10.53 -5.19
CA LEU A 171 11.84 -11.11 -6.25
C LEU A 171 11.57 -12.62 -6.43
N ASN A 172 11.37 -13.33 -5.33
CA ASN A 172 11.05 -14.76 -5.29
C ASN A 172 9.55 -15.04 -5.44
N MET A 173 8.76 -14.10 -5.96
CA MET A 173 7.32 -14.25 -6.14
C MET A 173 6.60 -14.75 -4.89
N GLY A 174 6.93 -14.14 -3.75
CA GLY A 174 6.31 -14.43 -2.46
C GLY A 174 6.82 -15.67 -1.73
N ARG A 175 7.86 -16.34 -2.24
CA ARG A 175 8.47 -17.52 -1.62
C ARG A 175 9.63 -17.14 -0.71
N TRP A 176 9.70 -17.79 0.44
CA TRP A 176 10.82 -17.70 1.38
C TRP A 176 11.15 -19.07 1.97
N ASN A 177 12.40 -19.52 1.84
CA ASN A 177 12.86 -20.84 2.32
C ASN A 177 11.95 -22.02 1.92
N GLY A 178 11.40 -21.98 0.69
CA GLY A 178 10.52 -23.01 0.16
C GLY A 178 9.04 -22.85 0.53
N GLU A 179 8.69 -21.91 1.39
CA GLU A 179 7.33 -21.62 1.82
C GLU A 179 6.72 -20.45 1.02
N GLN A 180 5.48 -20.58 0.57
CA GLN A 180 4.73 -19.49 -0.05
C GLN A 180 4.16 -18.60 1.05
N ILE A 181 4.61 -17.34 1.14
CA ILE A 181 4.21 -16.36 2.15
C ILE A 181 3.16 -15.41 1.59
N VAL A 182 3.40 -14.89 0.39
CA VAL A 182 2.45 -14.06 -0.38
C VAL A 182 2.08 -14.85 -1.63
N PRO A 183 0.81 -14.98 -1.99
CA PRO A 183 0.39 -15.80 -3.13
C PRO A 183 1.09 -15.37 -4.43
N GLU A 184 1.62 -16.33 -5.17
CA GLU A 184 2.29 -16.08 -6.44
C GLU A 184 1.34 -15.46 -7.48
N GLU A 185 0.10 -15.96 -7.57
CA GLU A 185 -0.92 -15.43 -8.48
C GLU A 185 -1.27 -13.97 -8.18
N TYR A 186 -1.37 -13.61 -6.88
CA TYR A 186 -1.56 -12.23 -6.47
C TYR A 186 -0.41 -11.34 -6.95
N LEU A 187 0.84 -11.77 -6.74
CA LEU A 187 2.00 -11.00 -7.17
C LEU A 187 2.10 -10.91 -8.70
N ALA A 188 1.77 -11.98 -9.42
CA ALA A 188 1.75 -11.98 -10.88
C ALA A 188 0.78 -10.93 -11.45
N GLU A 189 -0.37 -10.72 -10.80
CA GLU A 189 -1.30 -9.65 -11.17
C GLU A 189 -0.81 -8.27 -10.70
N THR A 190 -0.36 -8.16 -9.45
CA THR A 190 -0.14 -6.86 -8.81
C THR A 190 1.21 -6.22 -9.14
N LEU A 191 2.19 -6.99 -9.59
CA LEU A 191 3.49 -6.51 -10.06
C LEU A 191 3.47 -6.16 -11.56
N GLN A 192 2.37 -5.58 -12.03
CA GLN A 192 2.20 -5.06 -13.38
C GLN A 192 1.71 -3.61 -13.34
N PRO A 193 2.12 -2.76 -14.31
CA PRO A 193 1.56 -1.42 -14.44
C PRO A 193 0.07 -1.45 -14.75
N THR A 194 -0.68 -0.48 -14.22
CA THR A 194 -2.13 -0.35 -14.44
C THR A 194 -2.45 0.49 -15.67
N THR A 195 -2.03 0.02 -16.84
CA THR A 195 -2.14 0.75 -18.12
C THR A 195 -3.56 1.08 -18.56
N TYR A 196 -4.56 0.49 -17.92
CA TYR A 196 -5.98 0.79 -18.15
C TYR A 196 -6.46 2.07 -17.44
N LEU A 197 -5.65 2.64 -16.53
CA LEU A 197 -5.94 3.91 -15.86
C LEU A 197 -5.28 5.08 -16.57
N ALA A 198 -5.98 6.21 -16.64
CA ALA A 198 -5.42 7.48 -17.08
C ALA A 198 -4.52 8.06 -15.99
N ASP A 199 -3.25 8.38 -16.31
CA ASP A 199 -2.33 9.00 -15.36
C ASP A 199 -2.61 10.50 -15.26
N LYS A 200 -3.16 10.94 -14.13
CA LYS A 200 -3.55 12.33 -13.90
C LYS A 200 -2.38 13.30 -13.99
N ASP A 201 -1.21 12.92 -13.47
CA ASP A 201 -0.02 13.79 -13.47
C ASP A 201 0.63 13.89 -14.84
N LEU A 202 0.38 12.93 -15.73
CA LEU A 202 0.96 12.85 -17.07
C LEU A 202 -0.05 13.19 -18.18
N GLY A 203 -1.09 13.96 -17.84
CA GLY A 203 -2.04 14.45 -18.84
C GLY A 203 -3.01 13.40 -19.37
N GLY A 204 -3.26 12.33 -18.61
CA GLY A 204 -4.27 11.33 -18.93
C GLY A 204 -3.79 10.20 -19.87
N ILE A 205 -2.49 10.07 -20.13
CA ILE A 205 -1.96 8.90 -20.83
C ILE A 205 -2.06 7.64 -19.96
N PRO A 206 -1.97 6.41 -20.54
CA PRO A 206 -1.96 5.17 -19.74
C PRO A 206 -0.89 5.18 -18.67
N THR A 207 -1.25 4.68 -17.47
CA THR A 207 -0.34 4.61 -16.32
C THR A 207 0.64 3.45 -16.49
N GLU A 208 1.86 3.74 -16.94
CA GLU A 208 2.93 2.74 -17.09
C GLU A 208 3.89 2.70 -15.89
N ARG A 209 3.83 3.68 -15.01
CA ARG A 209 4.77 3.87 -13.90
C ARG A 209 4.30 3.35 -12.54
N TYR A 210 3.05 2.86 -12.44
CA TYR A 210 2.45 2.45 -11.17
C TYR A 210 1.50 1.27 -11.34
N GLY A 211 1.45 0.40 -10.33
CA GLY A 211 0.54 -0.72 -10.24
C GLY A 211 -0.17 -0.77 -8.87
N HIS A 212 -0.16 -1.91 -8.22
CA HIS A 212 -0.81 -2.11 -6.92
C HIS A 212 0.13 -1.75 -5.76
N GLN A 213 0.35 -0.45 -5.55
CA GLN A 213 1.27 0.14 -4.55
C GLN A 213 2.76 -0.10 -4.86
N TRP A 214 3.09 -0.42 -6.11
CA TRP A 214 4.45 -0.56 -6.62
C TRP A 214 4.70 0.39 -7.78
N TRP A 215 5.93 0.93 -7.84
CA TRP A 215 6.40 1.76 -8.93
C TRP A 215 7.14 0.92 -9.97
N PHE A 216 7.08 1.36 -11.22
CA PHE A 216 7.74 0.71 -12.36
C PHE A 216 8.53 1.74 -13.16
N THR A 217 9.67 1.30 -13.67
CA THR A 217 10.45 2.03 -14.68
C THR A 217 11.24 1.04 -15.52
N ASN A 218 11.75 1.51 -16.64
CA ASN A 218 12.69 0.75 -17.45
C ASN A 218 14.07 1.41 -17.37
N HIS A 219 15.10 0.66 -17.05
CA HIS A 219 16.46 1.15 -17.02
C HIS A 219 17.38 0.22 -17.80
N ARG A 220 18.02 0.72 -18.85
CA ARG A 220 18.93 -0.03 -19.73
C ARG A 220 18.33 -1.33 -20.29
N GLY A 221 17.03 -1.31 -20.59
CA GLY A 221 16.32 -2.46 -21.13
C GLY A 221 15.75 -3.42 -20.08
N HIS A 222 16.04 -3.22 -18.80
CA HIS A 222 15.51 -4.04 -17.70
C HIS A 222 14.33 -3.36 -17.04
N GLN A 223 13.27 -4.14 -16.78
CA GLN A 223 12.17 -3.67 -15.95
C GLN A 223 12.64 -3.56 -14.48
N VAL A 224 12.38 -2.43 -13.87
CA VAL A 224 12.67 -2.18 -12.45
C VAL A 224 11.34 -1.98 -11.72
N ILE A 225 11.07 -2.84 -10.76
CA ILE A 225 9.97 -2.73 -9.82
C ILE A 225 10.52 -2.11 -8.54
N PHE A 226 9.85 -1.12 -7.96
CA PHE A 226 10.40 -0.52 -6.77
C PHE A 226 9.36 0.04 -5.81
N ALA A 227 9.67 -0.02 -4.51
CA ALA A 227 9.03 0.77 -3.49
C ALA A 227 9.81 2.07 -3.28
N ARG A 228 9.12 3.20 -3.03
CA ARG A 228 9.74 4.53 -2.95
C ARG A 228 9.25 5.31 -1.75
N GLY A 229 10.20 5.87 -0.98
CA GLY A 229 9.96 6.89 0.04
C GLY A 229 10.38 8.28 -0.45
N ILE A 230 9.71 9.32 0.03
CA ILE A 230 9.88 10.70 -0.45
C ILE A 230 11.29 11.29 -0.22
N LEU A 231 12.04 10.77 0.77
CA LEU A 231 13.37 11.27 1.11
C LEU A 231 14.50 10.34 0.64
N GLY A 232 14.28 9.58 -0.44
CA GLY A 232 15.31 8.74 -1.05
C GLY A 232 15.43 7.34 -0.47
N GLN A 233 14.36 6.81 0.16
CA GLN A 233 14.28 5.41 0.53
C GLN A 233 13.79 4.62 -0.69
N TYR A 234 14.47 3.51 -0.99
CA TYR A 234 14.10 2.63 -2.09
C TYR A 234 14.31 1.16 -1.73
N ILE A 235 13.41 0.32 -2.23
CA ILE A 235 13.63 -1.10 -2.44
C ILE A 235 13.55 -1.30 -3.96
N PHE A 236 14.66 -1.59 -4.60
CA PHE A 236 14.71 -1.89 -6.04
C PHE A 236 14.72 -3.39 -6.26
N ILE A 237 13.92 -3.85 -7.22
CA ILE A 237 13.80 -5.25 -7.62
C ILE A 237 13.97 -5.27 -9.14
N VAL A 238 14.96 -6.02 -9.62
CA VAL A 238 15.25 -6.17 -11.06
C VAL A 238 15.23 -7.67 -11.37
N PRO A 239 14.05 -8.23 -11.73
CA PRO A 239 13.88 -9.69 -11.85
C PRO A 239 14.87 -10.37 -12.81
N GLU A 240 15.32 -9.67 -13.85
CA GLU A 240 16.23 -10.20 -14.86
C GLU A 240 17.70 -10.26 -14.41
N LEU A 241 18.08 -9.57 -13.34
CA LEU A 241 19.47 -9.49 -12.89
C LEU A 241 19.77 -10.36 -11.67
N ASN A 242 18.79 -10.95 -11.07
CA ASN A 242 18.81 -11.92 -9.95
C ASN A 242 19.94 -11.72 -8.94
#